data_7f1a1acd3afe2fce4a07c242c9c1f824
#
_entry.id   7f1a1acd3afe2fce4a07c242c9c1f824
#
_cell.length_a   1.000
_cell.length_b   1.000
_cell.length_c   1.000
_cell.angle_alpha   90.00
_cell.angle_beta   90.00
_cell.angle_gamma   90.00
#
_symmetry.space_group_name_H-M   'P 1'
#
loop_
_entity.id
_entity.type
_entity.pdbx_description
1 polymer ?
#
loop_
_entity_poly.entity_id
_entity_poly.type
_entity_poly.pdbx_seq_one_letter_code
_entity_poly.pdbx_strand_id
1 'polypeptide(L)'
;MVFSSLVFLCIFLPIVFLGHTILPGIRAKNAMLLLASLVFYAYGEPVYVVLMIASALCNYLFALWIERFQDQKKWIVSVAVILNLALLVIFKYAGFLTESVNTMFGTGFPVPDIRLPIGISFFTFQAMSYVIDVYRGANKAQKNFGKVLLYISFFPQLIAGPIVKY
;
A
#
# COMPACT_ATOMS: atom_id res chain seq x y z
N MET A 1 -12.82 3.17 -9.66
CA MET A 1 -13.22 2.20 -10.71
C MET A 1 -13.39 0.83 -10.09
N VAL A 2 -14.45 0.11 -10.46
CA VAL A 2 -14.62 -1.29 -10.07
C VAL A 2 -14.08 -2.14 -11.23
N PHE A 3 -13.38 -3.23 -10.97
CA PHE A 3 -12.85 -4.13 -12.02
C PHE A 3 -13.92 -4.68 -12.96
N SER A 4 -15.14 -4.80 -12.47
CA SER A 4 -16.29 -5.26 -13.26
C SER A 4 -16.91 -4.17 -14.13
N SER A 5 -16.42 -2.93 -14.09
CA SER A 5 -16.98 -1.86 -14.91
C SER A 5 -16.54 -2.00 -16.37
N LEU A 6 -17.46 -1.77 -17.30
CA LEU A 6 -17.18 -1.74 -18.73
C LEU A 6 -16.08 -0.73 -19.08
N VAL A 7 -16.02 0.39 -18.37
CA VAL A 7 -14.99 1.42 -18.54
C VAL A 7 -13.60 0.86 -18.22
N PHE A 8 -13.49 0.05 -17.17
CA PHE A 8 -12.22 -0.60 -16.85
C PHE A 8 -11.80 -1.60 -17.93
N LEU A 9 -12.71 -2.50 -18.31
CA LEU A 9 -12.39 -3.58 -19.25
C LEU A 9 -12.17 -3.09 -20.68
N CYS A 10 -13.00 -2.14 -21.16
CA CYS A 10 -13.00 -1.73 -22.57
C CYS A 10 -12.12 -0.52 -22.86
N ILE A 11 -11.81 0.31 -21.85
CA ILE A 11 -11.04 1.55 -22.06
C ILE A 11 -9.71 1.47 -21.30
N PHE A 12 -9.77 1.35 -19.98
CA PHE A 12 -8.55 1.45 -19.14
C PHE A 12 -7.56 0.31 -19.42
N LEU A 13 -8.01 -0.93 -19.39
CA LEU A 13 -7.14 -2.10 -19.57
C LEU A 13 -6.48 -2.14 -20.96
N PRO A 14 -7.20 -1.92 -22.09
CA PRO A 14 -6.58 -1.84 -23.40
C PRO A 14 -5.58 -0.69 -23.54
N ILE A 15 -5.86 0.49 -22.98
CA ILE A 15 -4.91 1.63 -23.00
C ILE A 15 -3.62 1.26 -22.26
N VAL A 16 -3.74 0.67 -21.06
CA VAL A 16 -2.58 0.23 -20.28
C VAL A 16 -1.79 -0.84 -21.01
N PHE A 17 -2.46 -1.83 -21.61
CA PHE A 17 -1.83 -2.90 -22.35
C PHE A 17 -1.11 -2.39 -23.60
N LEU A 18 -1.77 -1.57 -24.43
CA LEU A 18 -1.17 -0.96 -25.62
C LEU A 18 0.01 -0.05 -25.26
N GLY A 19 -0.14 0.80 -24.26
CA GLY A 19 0.93 1.64 -23.78
C GLY A 19 2.13 0.84 -23.29
N HIS A 20 1.90 -0.26 -22.57
CA HIS A 20 2.99 -1.14 -22.13
C HIS A 20 3.71 -1.84 -23.29
N THR A 21 3.01 -2.17 -24.36
CA THR A 21 3.61 -2.80 -25.55
C THR A 21 4.38 -1.81 -26.41
N ILE A 22 3.85 -0.61 -26.60
CA ILE A 22 4.44 0.42 -27.49
C ILE A 22 5.66 1.10 -26.86
N LEU A 23 5.66 1.30 -25.53
CA LEU A 23 6.74 2.03 -24.87
C LEU A 23 8.07 1.27 -24.91
N PRO A 24 9.15 1.92 -25.36
CA PRO A 24 10.48 1.32 -25.35
C PRO A 24 11.10 1.35 -23.96
N GLY A 25 11.71 0.25 -23.54
CA GLY A 25 12.50 0.18 -22.32
C GLY A 25 11.71 -0.01 -21.03
N ILE A 26 12.30 -0.74 -20.11
CA ILE A 26 11.69 -1.13 -18.82
C ILE A 26 11.35 0.07 -17.92
N ARG A 27 12.13 1.15 -18.02
CA ARG A 27 11.89 2.35 -17.20
C ARG A 27 10.59 3.07 -17.59
N ALA A 28 10.36 3.23 -18.89
CA ALA A 28 9.15 3.85 -19.42
C ALA A 28 7.92 2.98 -19.12
N LYS A 29 8.04 1.66 -19.29
CA LYS A 29 6.99 0.69 -18.94
C LYS A 29 6.61 0.76 -17.47
N ASN A 30 7.59 0.77 -16.56
CA ASN A 30 7.34 0.87 -15.13
C ASN A 30 6.71 2.22 -14.74
N ALA A 31 7.17 3.33 -15.34
CA ALA A 31 6.58 4.65 -15.07
C ALA A 31 5.11 4.71 -15.53
N MET A 32 4.83 4.18 -16.70
CA MET A 32 3.46 4.10 -17.23
C MET A 32 2.55 3.22 -16.35
N LEU A 33 3.02 2.03 -15.93
CA LEU A 33 2.26 1.17 -15.01
C LEU A 33 2.04 1.83 -13.66
N LEU A 34 3.03 2.57 -13.13
CA LEU A 34 2.89 3.32 -11.91
C LEU A 34 1.82 4.41 -12.02
N LEU A 35 1.88 5.22 -13.08
CA LEU A 35 0.88 6.25 -13.33
C LEU A 35 -0.52 5.65 -13.49
N ALA A 36 -0.65 4.59 -14.28
CA ALA A 36 -1.92 3.88 -14.45
C ALA A 36 -2.47 3.37 -13.12
N SER A 37 -1.61 2.78 -12.27
CA SER A 37 -2.01 2.27 -10.95
C SER A 37 -2.47 3.38 -10.02
N LEU A 38 -1.74 4.50 -9.99
CA LEU A 38 -2.11 5.65 -9.16
C LEU A 38 -3.41 6.31 -9.64
N VAL A 39 -3.58 6.46 -10.96
CA VAL A 39 -4.83 7.00 -11.55
C VAL A 39 -6.00 6.07 -11.23
N PHE A 40 -5.82 4.77 -11.38
CA PHE A 40 -6.85 3.79 -11.05
C PHE A 40 -7.31 3.89 -9.60
N TYR A 41 -6.35 3.98 -8.67
CA TYR A 41 -6.64 4.10 -7.25
C TYR A 41 -7.25 5.46 -6.89
N ALA A 42 -6.69 6.55 -7.42
CA ALA A 42 -7.19 7.91 -7.19
C ALA A 42 -8.61 8.13 -7.72
N TYR A 43 -9.00 7.43 -8.78
CA TYR A 43 -10.38 7.50 -9.29
C TYR A 43 -11.40 6.91 -8.29
N GLY A 44 -11.01 5.88 -7.54
CA GLY A 44 -11.85 5.28 -6.49
C GLY A 44 -11.76 6.02 -5.17
N GLU A 45 -10.55 6.42 -4.79
CA GLU A 45 -10.22 6.94 -3.45
C GLU A 45 -9.22 8.10 -3.56
N PRO A 46 -9.65 9.31 -4.00
CA PRO A 46 -8.73 10.42 -4.30
C PRO A 46 -7.95 10.93 -3.09
N VAL A 47 -8.53 10.88 -1.90
CA VAL A 47 -7.86 11.31 -0.67
C VAL A 47 -6.87 10.25 -0.18
N TYR A 48 -7.26 8.99 -0.26
CA TYR A 48 -6.48 7.89 0.30
C TYR A 48 -5.29 7.46 -0.58
N VAL A 49 -5.19 7.94 -1.82
CA VAL A 49 -3.97 7.78 -2.63
C VAL A 49 -2.76 8.43 -1.96
N VAL A 50 -2.97 9.56 -1.28
CA VAL A 50 -1.89 10.24 -0.53
C VAL A 50 -1.44 9.38 0.65
N LEU A 51 -2.38 8.76 1.37
CA LEU A 51 -2.08 7.84 2.47
C LEU A 51 -1.27 6.63 1.98
N MET A 52 -1.64 6.05 0.84
CA MET A 52 -0.92 4.92 0.23
C MET A 52 0.51 5.33 -0.15
N ILE A 53 0.69 6.51 -0.77
CA ILE A 53 2.03 7.02 -1.14
C ILE A 53 2.86 7.28 0.12
N ALA A 54 2.28 7.88 1.16
CA ALA A 54 2.96 8.14 2.43
C ALA A 54 3.37 6.83 3.11
N SER A 55 2.48 5.84 3.17
CA SER A 55 2.78 4.50 3.70
C SER A 55 3.91 3.83 2.91
N ALA A 56 3.87 3.89 1.57
CA ALA A 56 4.93 3.35 0.71
C ALA A 56 6.27 4.04 0.96
N LEU A 57 6.27 5.37 1.14
CA LEU A 57 7.48 6.14 1.45
C LEU A 57 8.07 5.76 2.81
N CYS A 58 7.24 5.65 3.85
CA CYS A 58 7.69 5.21 5.17
C CYS A 58 8.35 3.83 5.11
N ASN A 59 7.69 2.86 4.47
CA ASN A 59 8.22 1.51 4.36
C ASN A 59 9.48 1.44 3.48
N TYR A 60 9.58 2.27 2.45
CA TYR A 60 10.81 2.43 1.67
C TYR A 60 11.97 2.93 2.53
N LEU A 61 11.75 3.94 3.36
CA LEU A 61 12.77 4.47 4.28
C LEU A 61 13.18 3.44 5.33
N PHE A 62 12.21 2.71 5.92
CA PHE A 62 12.52 1.62 6.85
C PHE A 62 13.38 0.53 6.20
N ALA A 63 13.09 0.14 4.97
CA ALA A 63 13.91 -0.84 4.26
C ALA A 63 15.35 -0.36 4.03
N LEU A 64 15.55 0.92 3.66
CA LEU A 64 16.87 1.52 3.53
C LEU A 64 17.62 1.58 4.87
N TRP A 65 16.91 1.91 5.95
CA TRP A 65 17.51 1.95 7.29
C TRP A 65 17.91 0.56 7.78
N ILE A 66 17.11 -0.47 7.52
CA ILE A 66 17.45 -1.87 7.84
C ILE A 66 18.75 -2.28 7.14
N GLU A 67 18.89 -1.92 5.85
CA GLU A 67 20.13 -2.24 5.10
C GLU A 67 21.34 -1.47 5.64
N ARG A 68 21.14 -0.21 6.05
CA ARG A 68 22.22 0.67 6.52
C ARG A 68 22.65 0.37 7.97
N PHE A 69 21.70 0.07 8.86
CA PHE A 69 21.95 -0.09 10.30
C PHE A 69 21.70 -1.54 10.73
N GLN A 70 22.63 -2.43 10.38
CA GLN A 70 22.50 -3.87 10.62
C GLN A 70 22.39 -4.25 12.10
N ASP A 71 23.04 -3.48 12.99
CA ASP A 71 22.99 -3.72 14.44
C ASP A 71 21.60 -3.43 15.03
N GLN A 72 20.88 -2.48 14.46
CA GLN A 72 19.56 -2.03 14.94
C GLN A 72 18.41 -2.56 14.09
N LYS A 73 18.66 -3.44 13.12
CA LYS A 73 17.63 -3.91 12.17
C LYS A 73 16.39 -4.52 12.82
N LYS A 74 16.55 -5.19 13.98
CA LYS A 74 15.42 -5.75 14.75
C LYS A 74 14.48 -4.66 15.27
N TRP A 75 15.05 -3.59 15.80
CA TRP A 75 14.29 -2.43 16.27
C TRP A 75 13.56 -1.73 15.13
N ILE A 76 14.26 -1.49 14.03
CA ILE A 76 13.69 -0.81 12.85
C ILE A 76 12.53 -1.61 12.26
N VAL A 77 12.67 -2.93 12.10
CA VAL A 77 11.58 -3.77 11.59
C VAL A 77 10.40 -3.82 12.57
N SER A 78 10.65 -3.86 13.89
CA SER A 78 9.58 -3.84 14.88
C SER A 78 8.77 -2.54 14.83
N VAL A 79 9.44 -1.40 14.73
CA VAL A 79 8.79 -0.09 14.56
C VAL A 79 7.99 -0.04 13.27
N ALA A 80 8.54 -0.53 12.16
CA ALA A 80 7.83 -0.57 10.88
C ALA A 80 6.57 -1.43 10.96
N VAL A 81 6.64 -2.61 11.57
CA VAL A 81 5.48 -3.50 11.75
C VAL A 81 4.43 -2.85 12.63
N ILE A 82 4.82 -2.28 13.78
CA ILE A 82 3.91 -1.60 14.70
C ILE A 82 3.20 -0.44 13.99
N LEU A 83 3.92 0.37 13.22
CA LEU A 83 3.36 1.51 12.49
C LEU A 83 2.35 1.06 11.41
N ASN A 84 2.66 0.02 10.65
CA ASN A 84 1.75 -0.54 9.66
C ASN A 84 0.49 -1.15 10.32
N LEU A 85 0.65 -1.88 11.44
CA LEU A 85 -0.49 -2.43 12.18
C LEU A 85 -1.32 -1.33 12.84
N ALA A 86 -0.69 -0.29 13.39
CA ALA A 86 -1.39 0.86 13.96
C ALA A 86 -2.25 1.57 12.90
N LEU A 87 -1.73 1.73 11.69
CA LEU A 87 -2.49 2.28 10.56
C LEU A 87 -3.74 1.43 10.26
N LEU A 88 -3.62 0.11 10.24
CA LEU A 88 -4.76 -0.78 10.05
C LEU A 88 -5.75 -0.70 11.22
N VAL A 89 -5.27 -0.65 12.45
CA VAL A 89 -6.12 -0.55 13.65
C VAL A 89 -6.92 0.75 13.62
N ILE A 90 -6.28 1.87 13.31
CA ILE A 90 -6.95 3.18 13.24
C ILE A 90 -8.06 3.18 12.19
N PHE A 91 -7.77 2.73 10.97
CA PHE A 91 -8.77 2.82 9.90
C PHE A 91 -9.83 1.72 9.96
N LYS A 92 -9.49 0.52 10.40
CA LYS A 92 -10.38 -0.64 10.34
C LYS A 92 -11.13 -0.88 11.64
N TYR A 93 -10.51 -0.59 12.78
CA TYR A 93 -11.04 -0.99 14.08
C TYR A 93 -11.35 0.17 15.02
N ALA A 94 -11.07 1.44 14.67
CA ALA A 94 -11.32 2.57 15.56
C ALA A 94 -12.79 2.68 15.97
N GLY A 95 -13.73 2.55 15.02
CA GLY A 95 -15.16 2.56 15.32
C GLY A 95 -15.55 1.43 16.28
N PHE A 96 -15.17 0.20 15.94
CA PHE A 96 -15.42 -0.98 16.78
C PHE A 96 -14.83 -0.85 18.21
N LEU A 97 -13.59 -0.37 18.31
CA LEU A 97 -12.93 -0.16 19.61
C LEU A 97 -13.67 0.90 20.43
N THR A 98 -14.06 2.00 19.81
CA THR A 98 -14.82 3.07 20.52
C THR A 98 -16.18 2.57 20.99
N GLU A 99 -16.92 1.84 20.16
CA GLU A 99 -18.19 1.22 20.56
C GLU A 99 -18.01 0.22 21.70
N SER A 100 -16.97 -0.62 21.64
CA SER A 100 -16.65 -1.59 22.69
C SER A 100 -16.33 -0.90 24.02
N VAL A 101 -15.51 0.16 23.98
CA VAL A 101 -15.18 0.95 25.18
C VAL A 101 -16.44 1.62 25.75
N ASN A 102 -17.27 2.22 24.89
CA ASN A 102 -18.53 2.83 25.32
C ASN A 102 -19.46 1.82 26.01
N THR A 103 -19.55 0.62 25.45
CA THR A 103 -20.41 -0.44 26.01
C THR A 103 -19.87 -0.99 27.33
N MET A 104 -18.54 -1.19 27.44
CA MET A 104 -17.93 -1.74 28.66
C MET A 104 -17.89 -0.77 29.81
N PHE A 105 -17.64 0.51 29.54
CA PHE A 105 -17.40 1.51 30.58
C PHE A 105 -18.52 2.55 30.71
N GLY A 106 -19.58 2.45 29.91
CA GLY A 106 -20.69 3.42 29.92
C GLY A 106 -20.25 4.82 29.47
N THR A 107 -19.16 4.92 28.68
CA THR A 107 -18.65 6.19 28.22
C THR A 107 -19.39 6.61 26.96
N GLY A 108 -19.61 7.92 26.78
CA GLY A 108 -20.27 8.48 25.58
C GLY A 108 -19.29 9.06 24.56
N PHE A 109 -18.15 8.41 24.29
CA PHE A 109 -17.22 8.91 23.28
C PHE A 109 -17.85 8.90 21.89
N PRO A 110 -17.68 9.96 21.10
CA PRO A 110 -18.17 9.97 19.73
C PRO A 110 -17.47 8.88 18.92
N VAL A 111 -18.25 7.99 18.29
CA VAL A 111 -17.72 6.95 17.43
C VAL A 111 -17.21 7.61 16.14
N PRO A 112 -15.91 7.48 15.82
CA PRO A 112 -15.36 8.10 14.62
C PRO A 112 -15.92 7.41 13.36
N ASP A 113 -16.57 8.19 12.50
CA ASP A 113 -17.02 7.74 11.18
C ASP A 113 -15.85 7.80 10.18
N ILE A 114 -14.90 6.88 10.36
CA ILE A 114 -13.74 6.77 9.47
C ILE A 114 -14.10 5.84 8.31
N ARG A 115 -14.26 6.43 7.12
CA ARG A 115 -14.45 5.64 5.92
C ARG A 115 -13.23 4.75 5.66
N LEU A 116 -13.45 3.44 5.56
CA LEU A 116 -12.41 2.46 5.31
C LEU A 116 -11.90 2.60 3.86
N PRO A 117 -10.62 2.96 3.64
CA PRO A 117 -10.07 3.03 2.29
C PRO A 117 -10.06 1.66 1.61
N ILE A 118 -10.49 1.62 0.36
CA ILE A 118 -10.43 0.38 -0.42
C ILE A 118 -8.99 -0.06 -0.56
N GLY A 119 -8.72 -1.32 -0.25
CA GLY A 119 -7.37 -1.89 -0.39
C GLY A 119 -6.37 -1.55 0.72
N ILE A 120 -6.76 -0.85 1.79
CA ILE A 120 -5.83 -0.48 2.89
C ILE A 120 -5.10 -1.70 3.46
N SER A 121 -5.78 -2.81 3.66
CA SER A 121 -5.17 -4.03 4.17
C SER A 121 -4.15 -4.60 3.18
N PHE A 122 -4.48 -4.58 1.89
CA PHE A 122 -3.61 -5.12 0.85
C PHE A 122 -2.31 -4.31 0.72
N PHE A 123 -2.40 -3.00 0.53
CA PHE A 123 -1.20 -2.20 0.38
C PHE A 123 -0.35 -2.14 1.67
N THR A 124 -0.97 -2.20 2.85
CA THR A 124 -0.25 -2.23 4.12
C THR A 124 0.50 -3.56 4.30
N PHE A 125 -0.15 -4.70 4.04
CA PHE A 125 0.52 -6.00 4.12
C PHE A 125 1.60 -6.16 3.04
N GLN A 126 1.36 -5.61 1.84
CA GLN A 126 2.35 -5.59 0.76
C GLN A 126 3.60 -4.80 1.17
N ALA A 127 3.40 -3.60 1.72
CA ALA A 127 4.49 -2.76 2.21
C ALA A 127 5.25 -3.42 3.37
N MET A 128 4.52 -4.04 4.31
CA MET A 128 5.11 -4.76 5.44
C MET A 128 5.89 -5.99 4.97
N SER A 129 5.37 -6.76 4.01
CA SER A 129 6.08 -7.91 3.42
C SER A 129 7.41 -7.49 2.82
N TYR A 130 7.45 -6.38 2.07
CA TYR A 130 8.70 -5.83 1.53
C TYR A 130 9.74 -5.53 2.60
N VAL A 131 9.34 -4.85 3.69
CA VAL A 131 10.26 -4.54 4.79
C VAL A 131 10.77 -5.80 5.49
N ILE A 132 9.91 -6.80 5.69
CA ILE A 132 10.27 -8.08 6.30
C ILE A 132 11.23 -8.87 5.39
N ASP A 133 11.02 -8.86 4.08
CA ASP A 133 11.90 -9.55 3.13
C ASP A 133 13.30 -8.93 3.11
N VAL A 134 13.40 -7.60 3.21
CA VAL A 134 14.69 -6.90 3.37
C VAL A 134 15.34 -7.25 4.72
N TYR A 135 14.56 -7.28 5.81
CA TYR A 135 15.08 -7.65 7.14
C TYR A 135 15.64 -9.08 7.17
N ARG A 136 14.97 -10.03 6.50
CA ARG A 136 15.41 -11.41 6.38
C ARG A 136 16.63 -11.58 5.46
N GLY A 137 16.98 -10.56 4.70
CA GLY A 137 18.05 -10.62 3.70
C GLY A 137 17.66 -11.38 2.44
N ALA A 138 16.36 -11.66 2.26
CA ALA A 138 15.85 -12.28 1.04
C ALA A 138 16.02 -11.37 -0.18
N ASN A 139 15.89 -10.06 0.04
CA ASN A 139 16.07 -9.03 -0.97
C ASN A 139 16.90 -7.86 -0.40
N LYS A 140 17.64 -7.18 -1.28
CA LYS A 140 18.28 -5.90 -0.93
C LYS A 140 17.25 -4.79 -0.96
N ALA A 141 17.45 -3.75 -0.13
CA ALA A 141 16.58 -2.59 -0.17
C ALA A 141 16.62 -1.92 -1.54
N GLN A 142 15.47 -1.69 -2.12
CA GLN A 142 15.35 -1.04 -3.43
C GLN A 142 15.71 0.44 -3.30
N LYS A 143 16.67 0.90 -4.10
CA LYS A 143 17.12 2.31 -4.07
C LYS A 143 16.21 3.26 -4.84
N ASN A 144 15.26 2.75 -5.62
CA ASN A 144 14.34 3.57 -6.41
C ASN A 144 12.94 3.49 -5.81
N PHE A 145 12.49 4.61 -5.22
CA PHE A 145 11.17 4.71 -4.61
C PHE A 145 10.03 4.38 -5.60
N GLY A 146 10.14 4.81 -6.87
CA GLY A 146 9.11 4.53 -7.87
C GLY A 146 8.87 3.04 -8.11
N LYS A 147 9.89 2.20 -7.97
CA LYS A 147 9.72 0.74 -8.07
C LYS A 147 9.01 0.15 -6.87
N VAL A 148 9.32 0.64 -5.66
CA VAL A 148 8.62 0.23 -4.44
C VAL A 148 7.18 0.70 -4.46
N LEU A 149 6.94 1.93 -4.88
CA LEU A 149 5.59 2.47 -5.02
C LEU A 149 4.79 1.69 -6.08
N LEU A 150 5.38 1.35 -7.22
CA LEU A 150 4.74 0.50 -8.23
C LEU A 150 4.36 -0.87 -7.65
N TYR A 151 5.28 -1.51 -6.92
CA TYR A 151 5.03 -2.81 -6.29
C TYR A 151 3.84 -2.75 -5.31
N ILE A 152 3.75 -1.69 -4.49
CA ILE A 152 2.69 -1.52 -3.50
C ILE A 152 1.36 -1.12 -4.14
N SER A 153 1.39 -0.24 -5.17
CA SER A 153 0.20 0.34 -5.78
C SER A 153 -0.33 -0.42 -7.00
N PHE A 154 0.30 -1.51 -7.39
CA PHE A 154 -0.02 -2.23 -8.63
C PHE A 154 -1.50 -2.63 -8.66
N PHE A 155 -2.27 -2.00 -9.57
CA PHE A 155 -3.73 -2.04 -9.57
C PHE A 155 -4.34 -3.45 -9.67
N PRO A 156 -3.79 -4.43 -10.42
CA PRO A 156 -4.37 -5.76 -10.45
C PRO A 156 -4.27 -6.49 -9.11
N GLN A 157 -3.23 -6.19 -8.34
CA GLN A 157 -2.95 -6.84 -7.06
C GLN A 157 -3.63 -6.15 -5.89
N LEU A 158 -3.79 -4.82 -5.97
CA LEU A 158 -4.29 -3.98 -4.88
C LEU A 158 -5.73 -4.33 -4.46
N ILE A 159 -6.55 -4.85 -5.36
CA ILE A 159 -7.98 -5.08 -5.11
C ILE A 159 -8.31 -6.56 -4.97
N ALA A 160 -7.66 -7.46 -5.70
CA ALA A 160 -8.02 -8.87 -5.74
C ALA A 160 -6.82 -9.83 -5.82
N GLY A 161 -5.59 -9.32 -5.77
CA GLY A 161 -4.40 -10.13 -5.89
C GLY A 161 -3.98 -10.80 -4.58
N PRO A 162 -3.33 -11.99 -4.63
CA PRO A 162 -2.61 -12.52 -3.49
C PRO A 162 -1.44 -11.60 -3.13
N ILE A 163 -1.02 -11.58 -1.86
CA ILE A 163 0.20 -10.88 -1.44
C ILE A 163 1.38 -11.58 -2.11
N VAL A 164 2.00 -10.89 -3.06
CA VAL A 164 3.17 -11.40 -3.77
C VAL A 164 4.42 -10.92 -3.05
N LYS A 165 5.39 -11.80 -2.86
CA LYS A 165 6.70 -11.44 -2.32
C LYS A 165 7.41 -10.48 -3.28
N TYR A 166 8.16 -9.55 -2.72
CA TYR A 166 8.94 -8.58 -3.49
C TYR A 166 10.08 -9.25 -4.25
#